data_0fd7fc7797a5a3eaa22f7b7d37daba70
#
_entry.id   0fd7fc7797a5a3eaa22f7b7d37daba70
#
_cell.length_a   1.000
_cell.length_b   1.000
_cell.length_c   1.000
_cell.angle_alpha   90.00
_cell.angle_beta   90.00
_cell.angle_gamma   90.00
#
_symmetry.space_group_name_H-M   'P 1'
#
loop_
_entity.id
_entity.type
_entity.pdbx_description
1 polymer ?
#
loop_
_entity_poly.entity_id
_entity_poly.type
_entity_poly.pdbx_seq_one_letter_code
_entity_poly.pdbx_strand_id
1 'polypeptide(L)'
;MKEKIKHLLKADLLTPETALLVSFLTPVMAYGIMFMMRGIFPFGDRMILGSDLKEQYAPFLAEFRDRLIHGKSLFFSWNLGLGMNFWSIIAYYLASPWNLLSVLVPQKYLVEFMTALIVLKTGLSSLSMTWYLRKHNHTHDFAVVYFGVFYGMSGYVMAYNWHLMWMDCIVLFPLILWGAELLVKDGQIRAYLLFLALSI
;
A
#
# COMPACT_ATOMS: atom_id res chain seq x y z
N MET A 1 -0.74 -39.28 -5.27
CA MET A 1 -0.05 -38.00 -4.95
C MET A 1 -0.88 -36.79 -5.46
N LYS A 2 -1.29 -36.74 -6.72
CA LYS A 2 -2.10 -35.62 -7.28
C LYS A 2 -3.44 -35.40 -6.56
N GLU A 3 -4.17 -36.46 -6.22
CA GLU A 3 -5.46 -36.36 -5.50
C GLU A 3 -5.29 -35.84 -4.06
N LYS A 4 -4.21 -36.25 -3.38
CA LYS A 4 -3.90 -35.79 -2.01
C LYS A 4 -3.52 -34.30 -1.98
N ILE A 5 -2.78 -33.83 -3.01
CA ILE A 5 -2.45 -32.41 -3.20
C ILE A 5 -3.73 -31.62 -3.52
N LYS A 6 -4.59 -32.16 -4.38
CA LYS A 6 -5.88 -31.52 -4.73
C LYS A 6 -6.84 -31.41 -3.54
N HIS A 7 -6.79 -32.41 -2.64
CA HIS A 7 -7.58 -32.38 -1.40
C HIS A 7 -7.02 -31.39 -0.39
N LEU A 8 -5.69 -31.27 -0.28
CA LEU A 8 -5.02 -30.28 0.58
C LEU A 8 -5.22 -28.85 0.07
N LEU A 9 -5.28 -28.65 -1.25
CA LEU A 9 -5.55 -27.34 -1.84
C LEU A 9 -7.04 -26.94 -1.76
N LYS A 10 -7.96 -27.91 -1.61
CA LYS A 10 -9.39 -27.68 -1.46
C LYS A 10 -9.89 -27.75 -0.02
N ALA A 11 -9.04 -28.16 0.93
CA ALA A 11 -9.46 -28.17 2.32
C ALA A 11 -9.58 -26.71 2.80
N ASP A 12 -10.72 -26.35 3.35
CA ASP A 12 -10.97 -25.13 4.10
C ASP A 12 -10.13 -25.14 5.41
N LEU A 13 -8.80 -25.18 5.25
CA LEU A 13 -7.85 -25.23 6.36
C LEU A 13 -7.68 -23.85 7.02
N LEU A 14 -8.17 -22.80 6.36
CA LEU A 14 -8.07 -21.43 6.82
C LEU A 14 -9.48 -20.89 7.10
N THR A 15 -9.62 -20.22 8.25
CA THR A 15 -10.79 -19.36 8.42
C THR A 15 -10.65 -18.13 7.53
N PRO A 16 -11.78 -17.43 7.22
CA PRO A 16 -11.75 -16.18 6.48
C PRO A 16 -10.74 -15.16 7.02
N GLU A 17 -10.70 -15.01 8.33
CA GLU A 17 -9.82 -14.06 9.02
C GLU A 17 -8.37 -14.50 8.94
N THR A 18 -8.09 -15.78 9.12
CA THR A 18 -6.75 -16.35 9.02
C THR A 18 -6.18 -16.19 7.60
N ALA A 19 -7.01 -16.38 6.56
CA ALA A 19 -6.58 -16.18 5.18
C ALA A 19 -6.14 -14.72 4.93
N LEU A 20 -6.92 -13.74 5.42
CA LEU A 20 -6.59 -12.32 5.30
C LEU A 20 -5.32 -11.97 6.10
N LEU A 21 -5.21 -12.47 7.33
CA LEU A 21 -4.04 -12.22 8.17
C LEU A 21 -2.76 -12.80 7.54
N VAL A 22 -2.82 -14.04 7.06
CA VAL A 22 -1.67 -14.69 6.41
C VAL A 22 -1.27 -13.94 5.15
N SER A 23 -2.23 -13.51 4.32
CA SER A 23 -1.93 -12.76 3.10
C SER A 23 -1.28 -11.40 3.39
N PHE A 24 -1.67 -10.73 4.47
CA PHE A 24 -1.05 -9.47 4.91
C PHE A 24 0.35 -9.70 5.47
N LEU A 25 0.49 -10.67 6.38
CA LEU A 25 1.76 -10.90 7.10
C LEU A 25 2.85 -11.47 6.21
N THR A 26 2.52 -12.27 5.20
CA THR A 26 3.52 -12.91 4.32
C THR A 26 4.46 -11.89 3.66
N PRO A 27 4.00 -10.86 2.94
CA PRO A 27 4.90 -9.85 2.37
C PRO A 27 5.57 -8.98 3.44
N VAL A 28 4.89 -8.69 4.56
CA VAL A 28 5.50 -7.95 5.67
C VAL A 28 6.71 -8.71 6.24
N MET A 29 6.56 -10.02 6.45
CA MET A 29 7.66 -10.87 6.92
C MET A 29 8.78 -10.99 5.87
N ALA A 30 8.44 -11.10 4.58
CA ALA A 30 9.43 -11.13 3.50
C ALA A 30 10.28 -9.85 3.48
N TYR A 31 9.65 -8.67 3.63
CA TYR A 31 10.37 -7.40 3.79
C TYR A 31 11.21 -7.38 5.06
N GLY A 32 10.69 -7.86 6.19
CA GLY A 32 11.44 -7.94 7.45
C GLY A 32 12.71 -8.79 7.30
N ILE A 33 12.62 -9.95 6.66
CA ILE A 33 13.77 -10.82 6.38
C ILE A 33 14.75 -10.12 5.45
N MET A 34 14.29 -9.50 4.37
CA MET A 34 15.13 -8.74 3.43
C MET A 34 15.85 -7.58 4.13
N PHE A 35 15.17 -6.83 4.99
CA PHE A 35 15.75 -5.73 5.75
C PHE A 35 16.83 -6.22 6.71
N MET A 36 16.58 -7.33 7.40
CA MET A 36 17.56 -7.99 8.27
C MET A 36 18.81 -8.39 7.48
N MET A 37 18.65 -9.07 6.35
CA MET A 37 19.76 -9.51 5.50
C MET A 37 20.57 -8.37 4.90
N ARG A 38 19.94 -7.21 4.66
CA ARG A 38 20.56 -6.03 4.03
C ARG A 38 21.03 -4.98 5.02
N GLY A 39 20.79 -5.15 6.31
CA GLY A 39 21.08 -4.17 7.34
C GLY A 39 20.28 -2.86 7.15
N ILE A 40 19.01 -2.99 6.70
CA ILE A 40 18.10 -1.85 6.55
C ILE A 40 17.38 -1.64 7.89
N PHE A 41 17.10 -0.38 8.23
CA PHE A 41 16.32 -0.04 9.43
C PHE A 41 15.02 -0.89 9.52
N PRO A 42 14.66 -1.44 10.69
CA PRO A 42 15.25 -1.27 12.03
C PRO A 42 16.42 -2.20 12.36
N PHE A 43 16.93 -2.98 11.42
CA PHE A 43 17.97 -4.01 11.65
C PHE A 43 19.39 -3.49 11.34
N GLY A 44 19.55 -2.23 10.97
CA GLY A 44 20.83 -1.57 10.71
C GLY A 44 20.64 -0.11 10.27
N ASP A 45 21.71 0.53 9.83
CA ASP A 45 21.76 1.96 9.53
C ASP A 45 21.43 2.31 8.06
N ARG A 46 21.16 1.30 7.24
CA ARG A 46 20.84 1.53 5.83
C ARG A 46 19.38 1.92 5.66
N MET A 47 19.12 2.79 4.69
CA MET A 47 17.78 3.24 4.31
C MET A 47 17.44 2.78 2.89
N ILE A 48 16.15 2.64 2.58
CA ILE A 48 15.67 2.26 1.24
C ILE A 48 15.49 3.49 0.31
N LEU A 49 16.04 4.65 0.70
CA LEU A 49 15.97 5.86 -0.10
C LEU A 49 16.73 5.68 -1.41
N GLY A 50 15.99 5.57 -2.50
CA GLY A 50 16.53 5.51 -3.85
C GLY A 50 15.69 6.38 -4.78
N SER A 51 16.29 6.85 -5.88
CA SER A 51 15.58 7.59 -6.93
C SER A 51 14.67 8.70 -6.37
N ASP A 52 13.46 8.81 -6.86
CA ASP A 52 12.49 9.83 -6.49
C ASP A 52 12.06 9.79 -5.03
N LEU A 53 12.20 8.64 -4.36
CA LEU A 53 11.89 8.54 -2.94
C LEU A 53 12.76 9.51 -2.12
N LYS A 54 14.04 9.65 -2.50
CA LYS A 54 14.99 10.57 -1.89
C LYS A 54 14.81 12.00 -2.40
N GLU A 55 14.73 12.17 -3.72
CA GLU A 55 14.82 13.48 -4.35
C GLU A 55 13.47 14.25 -4.35
N GLN A 56 12.35 13.53 -4.26
CA GLN A 56 11.01 14.12 -4.36
C GLN A 56 10.14 13.79 -3.14
N TYR A 57 9.86 12.51 -2.87
CA TYR A 57 8.88 12.15 -1.83
C TYR A 57 9.32 12.60 -0.43
N ALA A 58 10.58 12.39 -0.06
CA ALA A 58 11.06 12.77 1.28
C ALA A 58 10.98 14.28 1.52
N PRO A 59 11.51 15.17 0.64
CA PRO A 59 11.38 16.61 0.84
C PRO A 59 9.92 17.09 0.74
N PHE A 60 9.08 16.53 -0.14
CA PHE A 60 7.68 16.92 -0.24
C PHE A 60 6.89 16.53 1.02
N LEU A 61 7.12 15.35 1.55
CA LEU A 61 6.48 14.90 2.80
C LEU A 61 6.95 15.73 4.00
N ALA A 62 8.23 16.08 4.06
CA ALA A 62 8.77 16.94 5.10
C ALA A 62 8.13 18.34 5.08
N GLU A 63 8.01 18.94 3.90
CA GLU A 63 7.35 20.24 3.71
C GLU A 63 5.85 20.15 4.05
N PHE A 64 5.16 19.09 3.63
CA PHE A 64 3.75 18.87 3.93
C PHE A 64 3.51 18.77 5.44
N ARG A 65 4.30 17.94 6.11
CA ARG A 65 4.27 17.79 7.56
C ARG A 65 4.49 19.12 8.27
N ASP A 66 5.54 19.87 7.90
CA ASP A 66 5.87 21.16 8.50
C ASP A 66 4.70 22.15 8.36
N ARG A 67 4.06 22.17 7.20
CA ARG A 67 2.91 23.03 6.95
C ARG A 67 1.69 22.66 7.80
N LEU A 68 1.41 21.37 7.92
CA LEU A 68 0.31 20.90 8.76
C LEU A 68 0.52 21.22 10.25
N ILE A 69 1.74 21.03 10.75
CA ILE A 69 2.05 21.29 12.17
C ILE A 69 2.01 22.77 12.51
N HIS A 70 2.52 23.62 11.61
CA HIS A 70 2.62 25.07 11.87
C HIS A 70 1.47 25.89 11.24
N GLY A 71 0.45 25.24 10.71
CA GLY A 71 -0.69 25.93 10.09
C GLY A 71 -0.31 26.83 8.90
N LYS A 72 0.72 26.46 8.13
CA LYS A 72 1.17 27.23 6.97
C LYS A 72 0.25 26.97 5.77
N SER A 73 0.20 27.93 4.84
CA SER A 73 -0.59 27.81 3.61
C SER A 73 -0.23 26.57 2.80
N LEU A 74 -1.21 25.80 2.35
CA LEU A 74 -1.05 24.65 1.48
C LEU A 74 -1.04 25.00 -0.02
N PHE A 75 -1.23 26.28 -0.37
CA PHE A 75 -1.34 26.70 -1.78
C PHE A 75 0.01 27.00 -2.42
N PHE A 76 0.96 27.56 -1.69
CA PHE A 76 2.23 27.97 -2.24
C PHE A 76 3.39 27.72 -1.26
N SER A 77 4.54 27.26 -1.77
CA SER A 77 5.77 27.08 -1.00
C SER A 77 6.97 27.71 -1.67
N TRP A 78 7.75 28.45 -0.88
CA TRP A 78 9.07 28.97 -1.26
C TRP A 78 10.20 27.93 -1.06
N ASN A 79 9.95 26.87 -0.30
CA ASN A 79 10.95 25.86 0.04
C ASN A 79 11.17 24.81 -1.06
N LEU A 80 10.36 24.86 -2.13
CA LEU A 80 10.44 23.92 -3.25
C LEU A 80 10.75 24.67 -4.53
N GLY A 81 11.84 24.30 -5.20
CA GLY A 81 12.34 24.98 -6.38
C GLY A 81 12.65 26.47 -6.08
N LEU A 82 12.16 27.35 -6.93
CA LEU A 82 12.23 28.82 -6.77
C LEU A 82 10.90 29.41 -6.26
N GLY A 83 10.11 28.60 -5.60
CA GLY A 83 8.71 28.90 -5.24
C GLY A 83 7.74 28.27 -6.24
N MET A 84 6.78 27.49 -5.73
CA MET A 84 5.82 26.80 -6.59
C MET A 84 4.47 26.59 -5.90
N ASN A 85 3.47 26.27 -6.73
CA ASN A 85 2.16 25.86 -6.26
C ASN A 85 2.27 24.55 -5.49
N PHE A 86 2.11 24.62 -4.17
CA PHE A 86 2.24 23.43 -3.32
C PHE A 86 0.99 22.52 -3.38
N TRP A 87 -0.17 23.09 -3.71
CA TRP A 87 -1.39 22.31 -3.88
C TRP A 87 -1.27 21.26 -5.00
N SER A 88 -0.54 21.58 -6.08
CA SER A 88 -0.28 20.62 -7.15
C SER A 88 0.60 19.46 -6.68
N ILE A 89 1.55 19.71 -5.77
CA ILE A 89 2.37 18.67 -5.14
C ILE A 89 1.52 17.79 -4.22
N ILE A 90 0.61 18.40 -3.44
CA ILE A 90 -0.32 17.64 -2.60
C ILE A 90 -1.19 16.74 -3.48
N ALA A 91 -1.81 17.28 -4.51
CA ALA A 91 -2.71 16.55 -5.38
C ALA A 91 -2.03 15.37 -6.09
N TYR A 92 -0.77 15.52 -6.49
CA TYR A 92 -0.05 14.49 -7.22
C TYR A 92 0.72 13.51 -6.33
N TYR A 93 1.46 13.98 -5.33
CA TYR A 93 2.37 13.14 -4.53
C TYR A 93 1.84 12.78 -3.15
N LEU A 94 1.01 13.62 -2.54
CA LEU A 94 0.74 13.60 -1.11
C LEU A 94 -0.74 13.37 -0.74
N ALA A 95 -1.63 13.24 -1.70
CA ALA A 95 -3.07 13.05 -1.49
C ALA A 95 -3.45 11.67 -0.90
N SER A 96 -2.52 11.00 -0.25
CA SER A 96 -2.73 9.74 0.46
C SER A 96 -3.15 10.02 1.91
N PRO A 97 -4.22 9.37 2.43
CA PRO A 97 -4.62 9.53 3.83
C PRO A 97 -3.50 9.10 4.80
N TRP A 98 -2.65 8.16 4.41
CA TRP A 98 -1.51 7.72 5.19
C TRP A 98 -0.47 8.82 5.43
N ASN A 99 -0.34 9.75 4.49
CA ASN A 99 0.61 10.87 4.61
C ASN A 99 0.23 11.84 5.73
N LEU A 100 -1.04 11.91 6.12
CA LEU A 100 -1.49 12.69 7.28
C LEU A 100 -0.88 12.18 8.59
N LEU A 101 -0.57 10.88 8.67
CA LEU A 101 0.08 10.30 9.85
C LEU A 101 1.51 10.82 10.05
N SER A 102 2.12 11.45 9.04
CA SER A 102 3.44 12.07 9.16
C SER A 102 3.50 13.14 10.25
N VAL A 103 2.37 13.78 10.57
CA VAL A 103 2.25 14.77 11.65
C VAL A 103 2.61 14.18 13.03
N LEU A 104 2.33 12.88 13.22
CA LEU A 104 2.61 12.17 14.48
C LEU A 104 4.08 11.73 14.59
N VAL A 105 4.83 11.79 13.49
CA VAL A 105 6.20 11.28 13.41
C VAL A 105 7.19 12.45 13.53
N PRO A 106 8.19 12.41 14.41
CA PRO A 106 9.28 13.40 14.42
C PRO A 106 9.98 13.48 13.06
N GLN A 107 10.37 14.68 12.64
CA GLN A 107 10.97 14.90 11.30
C GLN A 107 12.18 14.01 11.02
N LYS A 108 12.99 13.72 12.02
CA LYS A 108 14.18 12.86 11.92
C LYS A 108 13.86 11.40 11.57
N TYR A 109 12.59 10.96 11.72
CA TYR A 109 12.13 9.59 11.44
C TYR A 109 11.20 9.52 10.22
N LEU A 110 11.12 10.56 9.39
CA LEU A 110 10.25 10.55 8.21
C LEU A 110 10.65 9.50 7.17
N VAL A 111 11.94 9.20 7.07
CA VAL A 111 12.44 8.17 6.13
C VAL A 111 12.02 6.79 6.58
N GLU A 112 12.14 6.52 7.87
CA GLU A 112 11.68 5.27 8.50
C GLU A 112 10.17 5.12 8.37
N PHE A 113 9.42 6.21 8.53
CA PHE A 113 7.98 6.24 8.31
C PHE A 113 7.63 5.88 6.85
N MET A 114 8.32 6.45 5.86
CA MET A 114 8.11 6.10 4.45
C MET A 114 8.43 4.63 4.18
N THR A 115 9.49 4.11 4.80
CA THR A 115 9.85 2.69 4.75
C THR A 115 8.72 1.81 5.31
N ALA A 116 8.18 2.20 6.46
CA ALA A 116 7.05 1.51 7.07
C ALA A 116 5.78 1.56 6.18
N LEU A 117 5.53 2.70 5.51
CA LEU A 117 4.42 2.83 4.56
C LEU A 117 4.55 1.88 3.36
N ILE A 118 5.76 1.70 2.82
CA ILE A 118 6.00 0.74 1.72
C ILE A 118 5.62 -0.67 2.16
N VAL A 119 6.11 -1.10 3.32
CA VAL A 119 5.82 -2.44 3.87
C VAL A 119 4.32 -2.60 4.14
N LEU A 120 3.71 -1.61 4.78
CA LEU A 120 2.27 -1.59 5.08
C LEU A 120 1.44 -1.71 3.80
N LYS A 121 1.68 -0.85 2.80
CA LYS A 121 0.93 -0.83 1.54
C LYS A 121 1.12 -2.13 0.74
N THR A 122 2.31 -2.74 0.78
CA THR A 122 2.54 -4.06 0.17
C THR A 122 1.68 -5.14 0.85
N GLY A 123 1.64 -5.15 2.18
CA GLY A 123 0.77 -6.06 2.95
C GLY A 123 -0.71 -5.82 2.65
N LEU A 124 -1.14 -4.56 2.62
CA LEU A 124 -2.52 -4.18 2.29
C LEU A 124 -2.90 -4.55 0.85
N SER A 125 -1.98 -4.47 -0.11
CA SER A 125 -2.22 -4.90 -1.50
C SER A 125 -2.50 -6.40 -1.56
N SER A 126 -1.73 -7.22 -0.85
CA SER A 126 -1.96 -8.66 -0.74
C SER A 126 -3.30 -8.97 -0.06
N LEU A 127 -3.60 -8.27 1.01
CA LEU A 127 -4.84 -8.43 1.77
C LEU A 127 -6.07 -8.07 0.92
N SER A 128 -6.05 -6.93 0.24
CA SER A 128 -7.17 -6.45 -0.58
C SER A 128 -7.46 -7.40 -1.74
N MET A 129 -6.42 -7.90 -2.41
CA MET A 129 -6.59 -8.89 -3.49
C MET A 129 -7.10 -10.24 -2.95
N THR A 130 -6.58 -10.72 -1.82
CA THR A 130 -7.10 -11.94 -1.16
C THR A 130 -8.56 -11.76 -0.78
N TRP A 131 -8.93 -10.60 -0.23
CA TRP A 131 -10.31 -10.29 0.12
C TRP A 131 -11.22 -10.31 -1.12
N TYR A 132 -10.79 -9.66 -2.21
CA TYR A 132 -11.52 -9.66 -3.49
C TYR A 132 -11.71 -11.07 -4.03
N LEU A 133 -10.64 -11.85 -4.16
CA LEU A 133 -10.68 -13.21 -4.70
C LEU A 133 -11.58 -14.13 -3.87
N ARG A 134 -11.59 -13.95 -2.55
CA ARG A 134 -12.51 -14.69 -1.66
C ARG A 134 -13.98 -14.36 -1.95
N LYS A 135 -14.28 -13.07 -2.10
CA LYS A 135 -15.65 -12.61 -2.41
C LYS A 135 -16.09 -13.06 -3.79
N HIS A 136 -15.22 -12.98 -4.77
CA HIS A 136 -15.48 -13.36 -6.15
C HIS A 136 -15.69 -14.86 -6.31
N ASN A 137 -14.83 -15.69 -5.72
CA ASN A 137 -14.85 -17.15 -5.88
C ASN A 137 -15.63 -17.88 -4.78
N HIS A 138 -16.15 -17.17 -3.78
CA HIS A 138 -16.85 -17.76 -2.62
C HIS A 138 -16.03 -18.85 -1.91
N THR A 139 -14.71 -18.67 -1.80
CA THR A 139 -13.78 -19.60 -1.17
C THR A 139 -12.76 -18.87 -0.28
N HIS A 140 -12.11 -19.61 0.60
CA HIS A 140 -11.03 -19.09 1.46
C HIS A 140 -9.84 -20.05 1.54
N ASP A 141 -9.70 -20.87 0.51
CA ASP A 141 -8.60 -21.83 0.39
C ASP A 141 -7.22 -21.14 0.22
N PHE A 142 -6.15 -21.95 0.24
CA PHE A 142 -4.79 -21.43 0.08
C PHE A 142 -4.54 -20.76 -1.27
N ALA A 143 -5.30 -21.09 -2.32
CA ALA A 143 -5.11 -20.52 -3.64
C ALA A 143 -5.38 -19.01 -3.63
N VAL A 144 -6.44 -18.55 -2.94
CA VAL A 144 -6.75 -17.12 -2.87
C VAL A 144 -5.71 -16.34 -2.09
N VAL A 145 -5.12 -16.94 -1.03
CA VAL A 145 -4.00 -16.34 -0.29
C VAL A 145 -2.76 -16.24 -1.17
N TYR A 146 -2.43 -17.31 -1.87
CA TYR A 146 -1.28 -17.39 -2.75
C TYR A 146 -1.32 -16.33 -3.86
N PHE A 147 -2.45 -16.23 -4.57
CA PHE A 147 -2.62 -15.22 -5.61
C PHE A 147 -2.69 -13.79 -5.03
N GLY A 148 -3.25 -13.60 -3.85
CA GLY A 148 -3.20 -12.32 -3.15
C GLY A 148 -1.78 -11.88 -2.83
N VAL A 149 -0.96 -12.79 -2.31
CA VAL A 149 0.47 -12.53 -2.04
C VAL A 149 1.23 -12.24 -3.34
N PHE A 150 0.98 -12.97 -4.42
CA PHE A 150 1.60 -12.68 -5.72
C PHE A 150 1.23 -11.31 -6.27
N TYR A 151 0.01 -10.87 -6.07
CA TYR A 151 -0.40 -9.54 -6.45
C TYR A 151 0.38 -8.46 -5.67
N GLY A 152 0.40 -8.56 -4.34
CA GLY A 152 1.10 -7.60 -3.49
C GLY A 152 2.63 -7.63 -3.64
N MET A 153 3.19 -8.76 -4.03
CA MET A 153 4.63 -8.94 -4.31
C MET A 153 4.91 -9.07 -5.81
N SER A 154 4.05 -8.51 -6.66
CA SER A 154 4.26 -8.52 -8.11
C SER A 154 5.56 -7.82 -8.51
N GLY A 155 6.07 -8.14 -9.70
CA GLY A 155 7.28 -7.51 -10.23
C GLY A 155 7.20 -5.99 -10.26
N TYR A 156 6.01 -5.43 -10.51
CA TYR A 156 5.79 -3.99 -10.42
C TYR A 156 6.00 -3.45 -8.99
N VAL A 157 5.32 -4.05 -8.00
CA VAL A 157 5.46 -3.61 -6.60
C VAL A 157 6.89 -3.75 -6.11
N MET A 158 7.57 -4.85 -6.45
CA MET A 158 8.95 -5.07 -6.02
C MET A 158 9.95 -4.09 -6.66
N ALA A 159 9.71 -3.68 -7.91
CA ALA A 159 10.60 -2.77 -8.64
C ALA A 159 10.30 -1.28 -8.39
N TYR A 160 9.03 -0.95 -8.10
CA TYR A 160 8.54 0.45 -8.06
C TYR A 160 7.83 0.82 -6.74
N ASN A 161 8.07 0.09 -5.65
CA ASN A 161 7.46 0.38 -4.33
C ASN A 161 7.81 1.76 -3.76
N TRP A 162 8.84 2.41 -4.28
CA TRP A 162 9.22 3.76 -3.94
C TRP A 162 8.27 4.83 -4.50
N HIS A 163 7.39 4.51 -5.44
CA HIS A 163 6.26 5.34 -5.86
C HIS A 163 5.09 5.22 -4.88
N LEU A 164 5.23 5.84 -3.71
CA LEU A 164 4.26 5.73 -2.61
C LEU A 164 2.83 6.08 -3.01
N MET A 165 2.64 7.08 -3.87
CA MET A 165 1.32 7.52 -4.33
C MET A 165 0.59 6.44 -5.14
N TRP A 166 1.31 5.69 -5.98
CA TRP A 166 0.70 4.66 -6.82
C TRP A 166 0.43 3.36 -6.06
N MET A 167 1.08 3.15 -4.93
CA MET A 167 0.79 2.02 -4.05
C MET A 167 -0.65 2.07 -3.49
N ASP A 168 -1.22 3.27 -3.28
CA ASP A 168 -2.63 3.39 -2.87
C ASP A 168 -3.58 2.88 -3.95
N CYS A 169 -3.31 3.20 -5.21
CA CYS A 169 -4.08 2.67 -6.34
C CYS A 169 -4.00 1.13 -6.40
N ILE A 170 -2.83 0.54 -6.13
CA ILE A 170 -2.66 -0.91 -6.11
C ILE A 170 -3.45 -1.54 -4.95
N VAL A 171 -3.43 -0.92 -3.77
CA VAL A 171 -4.24 -1.38 -2.62
C VAL A 171 -5.72 -1.33 -2.92
N LEU A 172 -6.21 -0.27 -3.57
CA LEU A 172 -7.63 -0.01 -3.82
C LEU A 172 -8.16 -0.71 -5.07
N PHE A 173 -7.31 -1.08 -6.02
CA PHE A 173 -7.73 -1.69 -7.28
C PHE A 173 -8.62 -2.93 -7.13
N PRO A 174 -8.30 -3.90 -6.24
CA PRO A 174 -9.19 -5.05 -6.02
C PRO A 174 -10.58 -4.65 -5.47
N LEU A 175 -10.65 -3.58 -4.68
CA LEU A 175 -11.92 -3.05 -4.15
C LEU A 175 -12.73 -2.38 -5.26
N ILE A 176 -12.06 -1.68 -6.19
CA ILE A 176 -12.71 -1.10 -7.39
C ILE A 176 -13.30 -2.21 -8.26
N LEU A 177 -12.55 -3.31 -8.48
CA LEU A 177 -13.04 -4.48 -9.21
C LEU A 177 -14.30 -5.06 -8.55
N TRP A 178 -14.28 -5.21 -7.22
CA TRP A 178 -15.46 -5.66 -6.48
C TRP A 178 -16.64 -4.70 -6.64
N GLY A 179 -16.40 -3.39 -6.53
CA GLY A 179 -17.40 -2.36 -6.76
C GLY A 179 -17.99 -2.42 -8.17
N ALA A 180 -17.15 -2.66 -9.18
CA ALA A 180 -17.59 -2.85 -10.57
C ALA A 180 -18.45 -4.11 -10.74
N GLU A 181 -18.10 -5.21 -10.07
CA GLU A 181 -18.95 -6.44 -10.07
C GLU A 181 -20.30 -6.19 -9.44
N LEU A 182 -20.37 -5.50 -8.30
CA LEU A 182 -21.63 -5.14 -7.64
C LEU A 182 -22.48 -4.22 -8.52
N LEU A 183 -21.84 -3.30 -9.25
CA LEU A 183 -22.54 -2.44 -10.21
C LEU A 183 -23.17 -3.26 -11.34
N VAL A 184 -22.41 -4.19 -11.92
CA VAL A 184 -22.88 -5.00 -13.06
C VAL A 184 -23.92 -6.04 -12.64
N LYS A 185 -23.73 -6.70 -11.49
CA LYS A 185 -24.60 -7.78 -11.02
C LYS A 185 -25.87 -7.28 -10.33
N ASP A 186 -25.72 -6.24 -9.48
CA ASP A 186 -26.75 -5.81 -8.54
C ASP A 186 -27.20 -4.35 -8.74
N GLY A 187 -26.62 -3.62 -9.71
CA GLY A 187 -26.88 -2.20 -9.94
C GLY A 187 -26.38 -1.28 -8.83
N GLN A 188 -25.47 -1.74 -7.96
CA GLN A 188 -24.98 -1.00 -6.80
C GLN A 188 -23.86 -0.02 -7.16
N ILE A 189 -24.23 1.14 -7.70
CA ILE A 189 -23.26 2.17 -8.13
C ILE A 189 -22.46 2.78 -6.95
N ARG A 190 -23.01 2.82 -5.73
CA ARG A 190 -22.39 3.51 -4.59
C ARG A 190 -21.05 2.92 -4.20
N ALA A 191 -20.93 1.59 -4.16
CA ALA A 191 -19.68 0.92 -3.81
C ALA A 191 -18.59 1.20 -4.85
N TYR A 192 -18.95 1.15 -6.13
CA TYR A 192 -18.01 1.46 -7.21
C TYR A 192 -17.51 2.90 -7.15
N LEU A 193 -18.41 3.88 -7.00
CA LEU A 193 -18.03 5.28 -6.90
C LEU A 193 -17.19 5.58 -5.66
N LEU A 194 -17.48 4.94 -4.52
CA LEU A 194 -16.70 5.13 -3.30
C LEU A 194 -15.24 4.67 -3.49
N PHE A 195 -15.04 3.45 -3.98
CA PHE A 195 -13.70 2.91 -4.16
C PHE A 195 -12.91 3.65 -5.25
N LEU A 196 -13.59 4.06 -6.32
CA LEU A 196 -13.00 4.88 -7.36
C LEU A 196 -12.57 6.26 -6.82
N ALA A 197 -13.43 6.93 -6.07
CA ALA A 197 -13.12 8.24 -5.48
C ALA A 197 -11.96 8.20 -4.48
N LEU A 198 -11.78 7.07 -3.78
CA LEU A 198 -10.66 6.88 -2.85
C LEU A 198 -9.32 6.60 -3.57
N SER A 199 -9.36 6.24 -4.86
CA SER A 199 -8.17 5.90 -5.65
C SER A 199 -7.64 7.08 -6.48
N ILE A 200 -8.33 8.19 -6.51
CA ILE A 200 -7.95 9.44 -7.20
C ILE A 200 -7.29 10.40 -6.21
#